data_f6d437f8dfd4b5aa9d5ed066990eb50e
#
_entry.id   f6d437f8dfd4b5aa9d5ed066990eb50e
#
_cell.length_a   1.000
_cell.length_b   1.000
_cell.length_c   1.000
_cell.angle_alpha   90.00
_cell.angle_beta   90.00
_cell.angle_gamma   90.00
#
_symmetry.space_group_name_H-M   'P 1'
#
loop_
_entity.id
_entity.type
_entity.pdbx_description
1 polymer ?
#
loop_
_entity_poly.entity_id
_entity_poly.type
_entity_poly.pdbx_seq_one_letter_code
_entity_poly.pdbx_strand_id
1 'polypeptide(L)'
;FQKNLPIVPITDLTIKDNSLIVATQGRSIWMIDDLTVFHQLTPSTDQVKLYKPKDSFRIEGAGGKKSLTAGTNLPNGAIIHYFIPNYDKENYQVSLSIHSADETLIKEFSDKSKENLLKVKNGGNSFVWNMKYPGAKRLDNMVLWGADFTGAKAVPGNYIVKLKVNDNEMTQEFTIHKDPTSEGSIDDIKAQFEFVNEINGVVDKAHKAIENIRNMKTDLKKFQSDYADNEFAKDLIEESKSIVESIDKIENELYQTKNQSNQDPLNYGVKLTNNLGNLNSAFRGGDFGPTVQDVQVKNELIEKVNVQLEKYDKIISDDIPNFNSSFKKLELDYIN
;
A
#
# COMPACT_ATOMS: atom_id res chain seq x y z
N PHE A 1 -37.00 -5.06 12.06
CA PHE A 1 -35.60 -4.63 11.82
C PHE A 1 -34.92 -4.41 13.16
N GLN A 2 -34.37 -5.46 13.74
CA GLN A 2 -33.85 -5.43 15.11
C GLN A 2 -32.32 -5.36 15.17
N LYS A 3 -31.61 -6.07 14.29
CA LYS A 3 -30.15 -6.22 14.35
C LYS A 3 -29.67 -6.54 15.79
N ASN A 4 -28.79 -5.70 16.34
CA ASN A 4 -28.28 -5.81 17.70
C ASN A 4 -29.04 -4.93 18.72
N LEU A 5 -30.14 -4.29 18.31
CA LEU A 5 -31.00 -3.54 19.20
C LEU A 5 -31.65 -4.51 20.20
N PRO A 6 -31.60 -4.27 21.53
CA PRO A 6 -32.25 -5.12 22.50
C PRO A 6 -33.77 -5.06 22.36
N ILE A 7 -34.49 -6.07 22.88
CA ILE A 7 -35.95 -6.10 22.93
C ILE A 7 -36.40 -5.15 24.02
N VAL A 8 -36.73 -3.92 23.65
CA VAL A 8 -37.20 -2.84 24.56
C VAL A 8 -38.23 -1.98 23.84
N PRO A 9 -39.08 -1.28 24.58
CA PRO A 9 -39.96 -0.30 23.97
C PRO A 9 -39.18 0.80 23.27
N ILE A 10 -39.55 1.10 22.04
CA ILE A 10 -39.07 2.26 21.28
C ILE A 10 -39.95 3.43 21.62
N THR A 11 -39.35 4.49 22.11
CA THR A 11 -40.09 5.67 22.55
C THR A 11 -40.13 6.78 21.51
N ASP A 12 -39.12 6.83 20.64
CA ASP A 12 -39.07 7.81 19.55
C ASP A 12 -38.10 7.36 18.42
N LEU A 13 -38.37 7.86 17.22
CA LEU A 13 -37.59 7.66 16.01
C LEU A 13 -37.46 8.98 15.27
N THR A 14 -36.23 9.29 14.86
CA THR A 14 -35.99 10.45 13.99
C THR A 14 -34.89 10.14 12.97
N ILE A 15 -34.95 10.82 11.82
CA ILE A 15 -33.92 10.79 10.80
C ILE A 15 -33.33 12.19 10.73
N LYS A 16 -31.99 12.24 10.87
CA LYS A 16 -31.22 13.47 10.70
C LYS A 16 -29.95 13.18 9.93
N ASP A 17 -29.65 13.98 8.92
CA ASP A 17 -28.42 13.90 8.09
C ASP A 17 -28.16 12.48 7.56
N ASN A 18 -29.22 11.81 7.11
CA ASN A 18 -29.21 10.42 6.62
C ASN A 18 -28.84 9.37 7.69
N SER A 19 -29.01 9.70 8.97
CA SER A 19 -28.84 8.78 10.10
C SER A 19 -30.19 8.49 10.75
N LEU A 20 -30.48 7.23 11.08
CA LEU A 20 -31.65 6.85 11.87
C LEU A 20 -31.26 6.81 13.35
N ILE A 21 -31.96 7.63 14.15
CA ILE A 21 -31.77 7.70 15.59
C ILE A 21 -33.00 7.09 16.28
N VAL A 22 -32.73 6.19 17.23
CA VAL A 22 -33.76 5.42 17.92
C VAL A 22 -33.62 5.64 19.42
N ALA A 23 -34.63 6.23 20.06
CA ALA A 23 -34.69 6.35 21.51
C ALA A 23 -35.39 5.12 22.11
N THR A 24 -34.80 4.56 23.17
CA THR A 24 -35.32 3.36 23.82
C THR A 24 -35.65 3.60 25.29
N GLN A 25 -36.59 2.86 25.84
CA GLN A 25 -36.85 2.89 27.28
C GLN A 25 -35.80 2.05 28.04
N GLY A 26 -34.91 2.74 28.71
CA GLY A 26 -33.93 2.13 29.63
C GLY A 26 -32.73 1.44 28.97
N ARG A 27 -32.53 1.59 27.66
CA ARG A 27 -31.36 1.02 26.91
C ARG A 27 -30.72 2.06 26.00
N SER A 28 -30.70 3.32 26.42
CA SER A 28 -30.00 4.41 25.75
C SER A 28 -30.55 4.73 24.33
N ILE A 29 -29.81 5.53 23.58
CA ILE A 29 -30.10 5.94 22.20
C ILE A 29 -29.22 5.10 21.27
N TRP A 30 -29.85 4.61 20.21
CA TRP A 30 -29.21 3.81 19.16
C TRP A 30 -29.20 4.57 17.86
N MET A 31 -28.20 4.33 17.03
CA MET A 31 -28.08 5.02 15.74
C MET A 31 -27.61 4.08 14.65
N ILE A 32 -28.17 4.27 13.46
CA ILE A 32 -27.60 3.79 12.20
C ILE A 32 -27.07 5.03 11.50
N ASP A 33 -25.75 5.16 11.39
CA ASP A 33 -25.09 6.38 10.91
C ASP A 33 -25.28 6.67 9.43
N ASP A 34 -25.64 5.67 8.62
CA ASP A 34 -25.79 5.83 7.19
C ASP A 34 -26.91 4.99 6.62
N LEU A 35 -27.91 5.65 6.08
CA LEU A 35 -29.06 5.04 5.41
C LEU A 35 -28.89 4.93 3.89
N THR A 36 -27.75 5.34 3.32
CA THR A 36 -27.53 5.40 1.86
C THR A 36 -27.84 4.07 1.17
N VAL A 37 -27.42 2.94 1.77
CA VAL A 37 -27.71 1.61 1.22
C VAL A 37 -29.21 1.30 1.29
N PHE A 38 -29.87 1.67 2.38
CA PHE A 38 -31.32 1.38 2.57
C PHE A 38 -32.17 2.08 1.53
N HIS A 39 -31.81 3.29 1.11
CA HIS A 39 -32.50 4.01 0.03
C HIS A 39 -32.31 3.36 -1.36
N GLN A 40 -31.32 2.52 -1.51
CA GLN A 40 -31.00 1.84 -2.77
C GLN A 40 -31.46 0.36 -2.79
N LEU A 41 -32.03 -0.14 -1.69
CA LEU A 41 -32.55 -1.51 -1.63
C LEU A 41 -33.71 -1.70 -2.61
N THR A 42 -33.66 -2.82 -3.33
CA THR A 42 -34.75 -3.29 -4.19
C THR A 42 -35.28 -4.63 -3.65
N PRO A 43 -36.54 -4.98 -3.91
CA PRO A 43 -37.12 -6.26 -3.45
C PRO A 43 -36.41 -7.51 -3.99
N SER A 44 -35.74 -7.39 -5.16
CA SER A 44 -35.01 -8.51 -5.75
C SER A 44 -33.63 -8.68 -5.11
N THR A 45 -33.32 -9.88 -4.63
CA THR A 45 -32.06 -10.27 -4.02
C THR A 45 -31.27 -11.26 -4.86
N ASP A 46 -31.66 -11.47 -6.13
CA ASP A 46 -31.11 -12.53 -6.98
C ASP A 46 -29.97 -12.04 -7.89
N GLN A 47 -29.63 -10.77 -7.83
CA GLN A 47 -28.61 -10.17 -8.68
C GLN A 47 -27.50 -9.54 -7.84
N VAL A 48 -26.28 -9.62 -8.39
CA VAL A 48 -25.14 -8.86 -7.86
C VAL A 48 -25.46 -7.37 -7.95
N LYS A 49 -25.13 -6.60 -6.91
CA LYS A 49 -25.35 -5.17 -6.89
C LYS A 49 -24.17 -4.44 -6.24
N LEU A 50 -23.68 -3.41 -6.89
CA LEU A 50 -22.79 -2.42 -6.31
C LEU A 50 -23.63 -1.19 -5.97
N TYR A 51 -23.71 -0.84 -4.69
CA TYR A 51 -24.43 0.35 -4.25
C TYR A 51 -23.56 1.59 -4.45
N LYS A 52 -24.19 2.71 -4.83
CA LYS A 52 -23.49 3.99 -4.89
C LYS A 52 -22.97 4.34 -3.49
N PRO A 53 -21.66 4.51 -3.29
CA PRO A 53 -21.12 4.88 -2.00
C PRO A 53 -21.60 6.28 -1.59
N LYS A 54 -21.71 6.51 -0.28
CA LYS A 54 -21.83 7.86 0.27
C LYS A 54 -20.53 8.62 0.04
N ASP A 55 -20.62 9.90 -0.25
CA ASP A 55 -19.47 10.79 -0.25
C ASP A 55 -18.75 10.73 1.10
N SER A 56 -17.44 10.78 1.06
CA SER A 56 -16.61 10.56 2.22
C SER A 56 -15.72 11.78 2.49
N PHE A 57 -15.31 11.96 3.73
CA PHE A 57 -14.40 13.04 4.11
C PHE A 57 -13.00 12.48 4.35
N ARG A 58 -11.98 13.25 3.95
CA ARG A 58 -10.57 12.94 4.19
C ARG A 58 -10.19 13.23 5.65
N ILE A 59 -10.88 12.57 6.60
CA ILE A 59 -10.66 12.75 8.04
C ILE A 59 -9.65 11.73 8.58
N GLU A 60 -8.95 12.13 9.63
CA GLU A 60 -8.22 11.23 10.52
C GLU A 60 -9.12 10.94 11.72
N GLY A 61 -9.48 9.68 11.91
CA GLY A 61 -10.35 9.33 13.03
C GLY A 61 -9.60 9.26 14.33
N ALA A 62 -10.27 9.61 15.39
CA ALA A 62 -9.82 9.29 16.73
C ALA A 62 -9.84 7.77 16.92
N GLY A 63 -8.68 7.13 16.77
CA GLY A 63 -8.49 5.76 17.21
C GLY A 63 -8.71 5.71 18.72
N GLY A 64 -9.79 5.09 19.17
CA GLY A 64 -10.10 4.91 20.58
C GLY A 64 -10.13 3.42 20.97
N LYS A 65 -9.84 3.12 22.23
CA LYS A 65 -10.10 1.78 22.76
C LYS A 65 -11.61 1.53 22.70
N LYS A 66 -12.01 0.35 22.19
CA LYS A 66 -13.41 -0.07 22.26
C LYS A 66 -13.87 -0.08 23.71
N SER A 67 -14.95 0.64 23.99
CA SER A 67 -15.60 0.67 25.30
C SER A 67 -16.98 0.04 25.19
N LEU A 68 -17.41 -0.67 26.23
CA LEU A 68 -18.75 -1.22 26.29
C LEU A 68 -19.85 -0.15 26.46
N THR A 69 -19.45 1.06 26.88
CA THR A 69 -20.33 2.18 27.16
C THR A 69 -20.26 3.33 26.16
N ALA A 70 -19.39 3.21 25.16
CA ALA A 70 -19.25 4.20 24.10
C ALA A 70 -19.74 3.66 22.77
N GLY A 71 -20.36 4.50 21.95
CA GLY A 71 -20.69 4.20 20.57
C GLY A 71 -19.44 3.97 19.73
N THR A 72 -19.60 3.30 18.61
CA THR A 72 -18.51 3.07 17.64
C THR A 72 -18.70 4.04 16.48
N ASN A 73 -17.70 4.83 16.16
CA ASN A 73 -17.73 5.67 14.98
C ASN A 73 -17.68 4.83 13.69
N LEU A 74 -18.15 5.39 12.60
CA LEU A 74 -17.91 4.84 11.27
C LEU A 74 -16.40 4.71 11.03
N PRO A 75 -15.96 3.66 10.32
CA PRO A 75 -14.55 3.51 9.97
C PRO A 75 -14.08 4.66 9.07
N ASN A 76 -12.84 5.08 9.25
CA ASN A 76 -12.22 6.07 8.38
C ASN A 76 -12.00 5.51 6.99
N GLY A 77 -12.48 6.21 5.99
CA GLY A 77 -12.32 5.81 4.60
C GLY A 77 -13.62 5.88 3.82
N ALA A 78 -13.56 5.51 2.56
CA ALA A 78 -14.73 5.34 1.72
C ALA A 78 -15.36 3.96 1.96
N ILE A 79 -16.61 3.95 2.42
CA ILE A 79 -17.34 2.72 2.70
C ILE A 79 -18.10 2.31 1.44
N ILE A 80 -17.76 1.13 0.92
CA ILE A 80 -18.34 0.58 -0.29
C ILE A 80 -19.17 -0.63 0.09
N HIS A 81 -20.44 -0.59 -0.25
CA HIS A 81 -21.39 -1.66 -0.02
C HIS A 81 -21.72 -2.37 -1.32
N TYR A 82 -21.80 -3.69 -1.26
CA TYR A 82 -22.20 -4.52 -2.41
C TYR A 82 -22.93 -5.77 -1.95
N PHE A 83 -23.69 -6.36 -2.84
CA PHE A 83 -24.45 -7.58 -2.59
C PHE A 83 -24.10 -8.64 -3.61
N ILE A 84 -23.79 -9.85 -3.15
CA ILE A 84 -23.51 -11.01 -4.01
C ILE A 84 -24.39 -12.16 -3.52
N PRO A 85 -25.41 -12.55 -4.30
CA PRO A 85 -26.20 -13.73 -3.99
C PRO A 85 -25.40 -15.00 -4.27
N ASN A 86 -25.56 -16.02 -3.45
CA ASN A 86 -25.02 -17.35 -3.67
C ASN A 86 -23.51 -17.40 -3.93
N TYR A 87 -22.73 -16.54 -3.24
CA TYR A 87 -21.29 -16.56 -3.36
C TYR A 87 -20.70 -17.91 -3.00
N ASP A 88 -19.90 -18.46 -3.91
CA ASP A 88 -19.10 -19.65 -3.72
C ASP A 88 -17.64 -19.35 -4.08
N LYS A 89 -16.75 -19.54 -3.12
CA LYS A 89 -15.34 -19.21 -3.26
C LYS A 89 -14.63 -19.99 -4.36
N GLU A 90 -15.10 -21.19 -4.70
CA GLU A 90 -14.47 -22.02 -5.74
C GLU A 90 -14.88 -21.57 -7.15
N ASN A 91 -16.13 -21.16 -7.31
CA ASN A 91 -16.72 -20.83 -8.61
C ASN A 91 -16.80 -19.31 -8.91
N TYR A 92 -16.52 -18.47 -7.92
CA TYR A 92 -16.55 -17.02 -8.09
C TYR A 92 -15.15 -16.42 -8.04
N GLN A 93 -14.93 -15.41 -8.87
CA GLN A 93 -13.82 -14.47 -8.77
C GLN A 93 -14.40 -13.09 -8.54
N VAL A 94 -14.02 -12.48 -7.44
CA VAL A 94 -14.53 -11.16 -7.07
C VAL A 94 -13.35 -10.22 -6.89
N SER A 95 -13.37 -9.11 -7.64
CA SER A 95 -12.45 -8.01 -7.42
C SER A 95 -13.19 -6.69 -7.25
N LEU A 96 -12.59 -5.82 -6.45
CA LEU A 96 -13.03 -4.46 -6.22
C LEU A 96 -11.83 -3.55 -6.46
N SER A 97 -11.96 -2.63 -7.41
CA SER A 97 -10.90 -1.71 -7.77
C SER A 97 -11.33 -0.26 -7.59
N ILE A 98 -10.39 0.55 -7.15
CA ILE A 98 -10.55 2.00 -6.97
C ILE A 98 -9.76 2.69 -8.07
N HIS A 99 -10.38 3.68 -8.68
CA HIS A 99 -9.81 4.47 -9.76
C HIS A 99 -9.94 5.96 -9.47
N SER A 100 -9.05 6.75 -10.03
CA SER A 100 -9.19 8.21 -10.11
C SER A 100 -10.27 8.60 -11.12
N ALA A 101 -10.63 9.87 -11.19
CA ALA A 101 -11.67 10.38 -12.08
C ALA A 101 -11.36 10.18 -13.59
N ASP A 102 -10.09 10.04 -13.95
CA ASP A 102 -9.61 9.74 -15.31
C ASP A 102 -9.51 8.22 -15.58
N GLU A 103 -10.14 7.40 -14.75
CA GLU A 103 -10.14 5.92 -14.79
C GLU A 103 -8.78 5.25 -14.55
N THR A 104 -7.75 5.98 -14.13
CA THR A 104 -6.47 5.36 -13.76
C THR A 104 -6.64 4.49 -12.51
N LEU A 105 -6.20 3.23 -12.59
CA LEU A 105 -6.25 2.29 -11.48
C LEU A 105 -5.38 2.76 -10.32
N ILE A 106 -5.98 2.94 -9.15
CA ILE A 106 -5.27 3.26 -7.91
C ILE A 106 -4.91 1.97 -7.17
N LYS A 107 -5.92 1.12 -6.91
CA LYS A 107 -5.69 -0.12 -6.15
C LYS A 107 -6.79 -1.13 -6.45
N GLU A 108 -6.39 -2.40 -6.53
CA GLU A 108 -7.30 -3.53 -6.67
C GLU A 108 -7.22 -4.47 -5.46
N PHE A 109 -8.37 -4.99 -5.07
CA PHE A 109 -8.56 -5.97 -4.03
C PHE A 109 -9.29 -7.18 -4.62
N SER A 110 -8.87 -8.40 -4.28
CA SER A 110 -9.50 -9.60 -4.81
C SER A 110 -9.66 -10.68 -3.74
N ASP A 111 -10.70 -11.50 -3.88
CA ASP A 111 -10.93 -12.67 -3.03
C ASP A 111 -9.86 -13.77 -3.21
N LYS A 112 -9.03 -13.68 -4.26
CA LYS A 112 -7.90 -14.57 -4.55
C LYS A 112 -6.54 -13.96 -4.18
N SER A 113 -6.47 -12.67 -3.88
CA SER A 113 -5.21 -11.99 -3.54
C SER A 113 -4.74 -12.36 -2.13
N LYS A 114 -3.43 -12.57 -1.98
CA LYS A 114 -2.80 -12.74 -0.66
C LYS A 114 -2.51 -11.40 0.02
N GLU A 115 -2.12 -10.38 -0.77
CA GLU A 115 -1.70 -9.06 -0.26
C GLU A 115 -2.89 -8.11 -0.07
N ASN A 116 -3.76 -8.03 -1.07
CA ASN A 116 -4.95 -7.17 -1.06
C ASN A 116 -6.22 -8.04 -1.01
N LEU A 117 -6.35 -8.82 0.06
CA LEU A 117 -7.48 -9.75 0.21
C LEU A 117 -8.81 -9.00 0.36
N LEU A 118 -9.73 -9.24 -0.56
CA LEU A 118 -11.13 -8.88 -0.43
C LEU A 118 -11.89 -10.00 0.28
N LYS A 119 -12.37 -9.75 1.48
CA LYS A 119 -13.21 -10.72 2.20
C LYS A 119 -14.64 -10.65 1.67
N VAL A 120 -15.08 -11.72 1.03
CA VAL A 120 -16.41 -11.83 0.42
C VAL A 120 -17.24 -12.89 1.14
N LYS A 121 -18.53 -12.61 1.30
CA LYS A 121 -19.52 -13.54 1.83
C LYS A 121 -20.83 -13.47 1.05
N ASN A 122 -21.68 -14.47 1.21
CA ASN A 122 -23.04 -14.45 0.68
C ASN A 122 -23.84 -13.24 1.20
N GLY A 123 -24.61 -12.62 0.32
CA GLY A 123 -25.47 -11.51 0.66
C GLY A 123 -24.73 -10.16 0.74
N GLY A 124 -25.08 -9.36 1.73
CA GLY A 124 -24.53 -8.01 1.91
C GLY A 124 -23.09 -8.00 2.39
N ASN A 125 -22.27 -7.25 1.70
CA ASN A 125 -20.85 -7.02 1.99
C ASN A 125 -20.56 -5.54 2.20
N SER A 126 -19.52 -5.24 2.97
CA SER A 126 -19.02 -3.89 3.19
C SER A 126 -17.50 -3.93 3.14
N PHE A 127 -16.93 -3.05 2.35
CA PHE A 127 -15.49 -2.84 2.22
C PHE A 127 -15.16 -1.39 2.55
N VAL A 128 -14.06 -1.15 3.23
CA VAL A 128 -13.59 0.20 3.56
C VAL A 128 -12.25 0.44 2.86
N TRP A 129 -12.24 1.36 1.92
CA TRP A 129 -10.99 1.86 1.37
C TRP A 129 -10.46 2.98 2.28
N ASN A 130 -9.27 2.81 2.80
CA ASN A 130 -8.61 3.77 3.70
C ASN A 130 -8.10 5.04 2.99
N MET A 131 -8.50 5.27 1.75
CA MET A 131 -8.10 6.40 0.90
C MET A 131 -6.60 6.49 0.65
N LYS A 132 -5.85 5.39 0.80
CA LYS A 132 -4.42 5.40 0.53
C LYS A 132 -4.11 4.73 -0.81
N TYR A 133 -3.24 5.39 -1.55
CA TYR A 133 -2.59 4.84 -2.73
C TYR A 133 -1.63 3.72 -2.34
N PRO A 134 -1.12 2.92 -3.29
CA PRO A 134 -0.05 1.98 -3.00
C PRO A 134 1.15 2.72 -2.41
N GLY A 135 1.75 2.12 -1.41
CA GLY A 135 3.03 2.58 -0.86
C GLY A 135 4.21 1.88 -1.51
N ALA A 136 5.44 2.23 -1.12
CA ALA A 136 6.61 1.54 -1.60
C ALA A 136 6.70 0.11 -1.06
N LYS A 137 7.09 -0.83 -1.93
CA LYS A 137 7.29 -2.23 -1.58
C LYS A 137 8.40 -2.37 -0.53
N ARG A 138 8.15 -3.14 0.50
CA ARG A 138 9.15 -3.44 1.52
C ARG A 138 9.97 -4.68 1.13
N LEU A 139 11.25 -4.63 1.45
CA LEU A 139 12.10 -5.82 1.36
C LEU A 139 11.71 -6.85 2.44
N ASP A 140 11.91 -8.12 2.13
CA ASP A 140 11.71 -9.18 3.12
C ASP A 140 12.65 -9.00 4.32
N ASN A 141 12.12 -9.20 5.52
CA ASN A 141 12.82 -9.05 6.79
C ASN A 141 13.48 -7.67 7.01
N MET A 142 12.94 -6.63 6.36
CA MET A 142 13.46 -5.27 6.48
C MET A 142 13.27 -4.71 7.90
N VAL A 143 14.36 -4.27 8.50
CA VAL A 143 14.36 -3.53 9.77
C VAL A 143 14.29 -2.03 9.47
N LEU A 144 13.26 -1.37 9.99
CA LEU A 144 13.02 0.07 9.81
C LEU A 144 13.12 0.80 11.16
N TRP A 145 13.66 2.01 11.12
CA TRP A 145 13.73 2.90 12.27
C TRP A 145 12.95 4.18 11.98
N GLY A 146 11.74 4.27 12.51
CA GLY A 146 10.86 5.42 12.35
C GLY A 146 10.28 5.64 10.94
N ALA A 147 10.74 4.90 9.95
CA ALA A 147 10.36 5.06 8.54
C ALA A 147 8.94 4.57 8.24
N ASP A 148 8.28 5.23 7.29
CA ASP A 148 6.99 4.86 6.74
C ASP A 148 7.04 4.83 5.21
N PHE A 149 6.56 3.72 4.63
CA PHE A 149 6.44 3.53 3.19
C PHE A 149 4.97 3.37 2.77
N THR A 150 4.03 3.74 3.62
CA THR A 150 2.61 3.73 3.23
C THR A 150 2.35 4.75 2.13
N GLY A 151 1.39 4.46 1.26
CA GLY A 151 1.04 5.34 0.16
C GLY A 151 0.42 6.65 0.62
N ALA A 152 0.51 7.65 -0.25
CA ALA A 152 -0.12 8.93 -0.07
C ALA A 152 -1.64 8.77 0.12
N LYS A 153 -2.24 9.62 0.95
CA LYS A 153 -3.69 9.68 1.13
C LYS A 153 -4.31 10.45 -0.03
N ALA A 154 -5.40 9.92 -0.58
CA ALA A 154 -6.11 10.49 -1.73
C ALA A 154 -6.44 11.97 -1.55
N VAL A 155 -6.27 12.74 -2.61
CA VAL A 155 -6.64 14.17 -2.67
C VAL A 155 -8.16 14.29 -2.74
N PRO A 156 -8.80 15.31 -2.15
CA PRO A 156 -10.22 15.58 -2.36
C PRO A 156 -10.58 15.68 -3.85
N GLY A 157 -11.65 15.00 -4.27
CA GLY A 157 -12.06 14.91 -5.66
C GLY A 157 -12.96 13.72 -5.94
N ASN A 158 -13.26 13.45 -7.20
CA ASN A 158 -14.10 12.35 -7.65
C ASN A 158 -13.27 11.09 -7.88
N TYR A 159 -13.85 9.95 -7.50
CA TYR A 159 -13.26 8.63 -7.60
C TYR A 159 -14.29 7.65 -8.14
N ILE A 160 -13.79 6.56 -8.71
CA ILE A 160 -14.59 5.50 -9.28
C ILE A 160 -14.29 4.20 -8.53
N VAL A 161 -15.33 3.48 -8.15
CA VAL A 161 -15.21 2.09 -7.69
C VAL A 161 -15.83 1.15 -8.72
N LYS A 162 -15.08 0.09 -9.07
CA LYS A 162 -15.56 -0.97 -9.94
C LYS A 162 -15.61 -2.28 -9.14
N LEU A 163 -16.73 -2.98 -9.22
CA LEU A 163 -16.89 -4.33 -8.68
C LEU A 163 -17.01 -5.28 -9.85
N LYS A 164 -16.10 -6.22 -9.95
CA LYS A 164 -16.14 -7.29 -10.95
C LYS A 164 -16.45 -8.63 -10.27
N VAL A 165 -17.46 -9.30 -10.76
CA VAL A 165 -17.85 -10.66 -10.32
C VAL A 165 -17.88 -11.55 -11.54
N ASN A 166 -16.90 -12.42 -11.68
CA ASN A 166 -16.60 -13.17 -12.91
C ASN A 166 -16.46 -12.21 -14.10
N ASP A 167 -17.32 -12.33 -15.13
CA ASP A 167 -17.30 -11.48 -16.32
C ASP A 167 -18.15 -10.19 -16.18
N ASN A 168 -18.92 -10.05 -15.10
CA ASN A 168 -19.80 -8.90 -14.88
C ASN A 168 -19.10 -7.81 -14.11
N GLU A 169 -19.06 -6.59 -14.66
CA GLU A 169 -18.49 -5.42 -14.01
C GLU A 169 -19.57 -4.37 -13.76
N MET A 170 -19.53 -3.77 -12.59
CA MET A 170 -20.40 -2.67 -12.17
C MET A 170 -19.53 -1.50 -11.69
N THR A 171 -19.96 -0.30 -12.02
CA THR A 171 -19.23 0.93 -11.71
C THR A 171 -20.10 1.89 -10.92
N GLN A 172 -19.52 2.56 -9.93
CA GLN A 172 -20.13 3.66 -9.19
C GLN A 172 -19.10 4.77 -8.96
N GLU A 173 -19.60 6.00 -8.88
CA GLU A 173 -18.79 7.17 -8.56
C GLU A 173 -19.07 7.65 -7.14
N PHE A 174 -18.06 8.21 -6.50
CA PHE A 174 -18.17 8.87 -5.18
C PHE A 174 -17.15 10.01 -5.08
N THR A 175 -17.41 10.91 -4.14
CA THR A 175 -16.56 12.08 -3.91
C THR A 175 -15.85 11.96 -2.56
N ILE A 176 -14.58 12.32 -2.52
CA ILE A 176 -13.83 12.56 -1.28
C ILE A 176 -13.77 14.06 -1.07
N HIS A 177 -14.35 14.52 0.02
CA HIS A 177 -14.30 15.91 0.44
C HIS A 177 -13.10 16.15 1.37
N LYS A 178 -12.59 17.37 1.37
CA LYS A 178 -11.65 17.84 2.39
C LYS A 178 -12.32 17.80 3.77
N ASP A 179 -11.56 17.49 4.81
CA ASP A 179 -12.00 17.66 6.20
C ASP A 179 -12.36 19.14 6.44
N PRO A 180 -13.62 19.46 6.79
CA PRO A 180 -14.03 20.84 7.04
C PRO A 180 -13.36 21.45 8.27
N THR A 181 -12.81 20.64 9.16
CA THR A 181 -12.11 21.09 10.38
C THR A 181 -10.61 21.28 10.17
N SER A 182 -10.07 20.82 9.05
CA SER A 182 -8.65 20.97 8.72
C SER A 182 -8.36 22.36 8.16
N GLU A 183 -7.29 23.00 8.65
CA GLU A 183 -6.83 24.31 8.15
C GLU A 183 -5.99 24.21 6.86
N GLY A 184 -5.42 23.04 6.54
CA GLY A 184 -4.65 22.82 5.32
C GLY A 184 -5.47 23.12 4.06
N SER A 185 -4.87 23.75 3.07
CA SER A 185 -5.50 24.04 1.78
C SER A 185 -5.54 22.80 0.87
N ILE A 186 -6.32 22.86 -0.20
CA ILE A 186 -6.31 21.80 -1.24
C ILE A 186 -4.93 21.72 -1.90
N ASP A 187 -4.24 22.84 -2.05
CA ASP A 187 -2.91 22.87 -2.66
C ASP A 187 -1.85 22.27 -1.72
N ASP A 188 -1.97 22.47 -0.40
CA ASP A 188 -1.16 21.75 0.59
C ASP A 188 -1.34 20.25 0.51
N ILE A 189 -2.58 19.79 0.39
CA ILE A 189 -2.91 18.35 0.27
C ILE A 189 -2.32 17.76 -1.01
N LYS A 190 -2.40 18.49 -2.13
CA LYS A 190 -1.79 18.07 -3.40
C LYS A 190 -0.27 18.00 -3.30
N ALA A 191 0.36 19.04 -2.74
CA ALA A 191 1.80 19.08 -2.53
C ALA A 191 2.27 17.93 -1.62
N GLN A 192 1.53 17.64 -0.54
CA GLN A 192 1.77 16.46 0.32
C GLN A 192 1.66 15.15 -0.46
N PHE A 193 0.62 15.01 -1.28
CA PHE A 193 0.39 13.81 -2.11
C PHE A 193 1.53 13.56 -3.09
N GLU A 194 1.96 14.59 -3.80
CA GLU A 194 3.08 14.52 -4.75
C GLU A 194 4.40 14.18 -4.05
N PHE A 195 4.67 14.83 -2.92
CA PHE A 195 5.86 14.61 -2.11
C PHE A 195 5.99 13.14 -1.65
N VAL A 196 4.92 12.57 -1.10
CA VAL A 196 4.89 11.18 -0.62
C VAL A 196 5.02 10.20 -1.78
N ASN A 197 4.34 10.44 -2.90
CA ASN A 197 4.42 9.56 -4.07
C ASN A 197 5.79 9.58 -4.73
N GLU A 198 6.45 10.74 -4.81
CA GLU A 198 7.80 10.85 -5.35
C GLU A 198 8.80 10.04 -4.49
N ILE A 199 8.73 10.18 -3.17
CA ILE A 199 9.56 9.39 -2.24
C ILE A 199 9.30 7.89 -2.44
N ASN A 200 8.05 7.46 -2.43
CA ASN A 200 7.70 6.05 -2.58
C ASN A 200 8.17 5.49 -3.93
N GLY A 201 8.05 6.26 -5.01
CA GLY A 201 8.53 5.85 -6.33
C GLY A 201 10.05 5.65 -6.39
N VAL A 202 10.83 6.48 -5.71
CA VAL A 202 12.28 6.34 -5.62
C VAL A 202 12.66 5.16 -4.73
N VAL A 203 11.98 4.99 -3.59
CA VAL A 203 12.19 3.86 -2.68
C VAL A 203 11.87 2.54 -3.38
N ASP A 204 10.81 2.45 -4.16
CA ASP A 204 10.46 1.24 -4.93
C ASP A 204 11.57 0.85 -5.92
N LYS A 205 12.12 1.82 -6.65
CA LYS A 205 13.26 1.58 -7.56
C LYS A 205 14.47 1.07 -6.78
N ALA A 206 14.79 1.69 -5.65
CA ALA A 206 15.91 1.28 -4.81
C ALA A 206 15.71 -0.13 -4.22
N HIS A 207 14.53 -0.45 -3.72
CA HIS A 207 14.24 -1.77 -3.17
C HIS A 207 14.27 -2.85 -4.25
N LYS A 208 13.76 -2.58 -5.46
CA LYS A 208 13.87 -3.49 -6.59
C LYS A 208 15.33 -3.74 -6.99
N ALA A 209 16.18 -2.70 -7.00
CA ALA A 209 17.61 -2.85 -7.24
C ALA A 209 18.26 -3.72 -6.16
N ILE A 210 17.93 -3.53 -4.87
CA ILE A 210 18.43 -4.34 -3.77
C ILE A 210 17.99 -5.81 -3.90
N GLU A 211 16.75 -6.11 -4.26
CA GLU A 211 16.29 -7.48 -4.53
C GLU A 211 17.11 -8.14 -5.63
N ASN A 212 17.32 -7.44 -6.74
CA ASN A 212 18.15 -7.93 -7.85
C ASN A 212 19.61 -8.13 -7.45
N ILE A 213 20.20 -7.19 -6.69
CA ILE A 213 21.56 -7.31 -6.14
C ILE A 213 21.69 -8.60 -5.31
N ARG A 214 20.73 -8.88 -4.43
CA ARG A 214 20.76 -10.09 -3.59
C ARG A 214 20.67 -11.37 -4.41
N ASN A 215 19.85 -11.39 -5.46
CA ASN A 215 19.78 -12.52 -6.39
C ASN A 215 21.11 -12.71 -7.14
N MET A 216 21.66 -11.64 -7.72
CA MET A 216 22.96 -11.71 -8.42
C MET A 216 24.09 -12.16 -7.49
N LYS A 217 24.13 -11.69 -6.25
CA LYS A 217 25.12 -12.15 -5.26
C LYS A 217 25.01 -13.65 -5.01
N THR A 218 23.79 -14.17 -4.95
CA THR A 218 23.53 -15.60 -4.78
C THR A 218 24.08 -16.39 -5.98
N ASP A 219 23.76 -15.95 -7.19
CA ASP A 219 24.19 -16.62 -8.42
C ASP A 219 25.71 -16.55 -8.61
N LEU A 220 26.34 -15.39 -8.39
CA LEU A 220 27.79 -15.21 -8.50
C LEU A 220 28.55 -16.03 -7.43
N LYS A 221 28.07 -16.09 -6.20
CA LYS A 221 28.66 -16.92 -5.15
C LYS A 221 28.51 -18.39 -5.43
N LYS A 222 27.39 -18.82 -6.00
CA LYS A 222 27.21 -20.19 -6.47
C LYS A 222 28.22 -20.53 -7.57
N PHE A 223 28.37 -19.66 -8.57
CA PHE A 223 29.38 -19.81 -9.61
C PHE A 223 30.79 -19.95 -9.01
N GLN A 224 31.19 -19.08 -8.07
CA GLN A 224 32.48 -19.14 -7.38
C GLN A 224 32.72 -20.49 -6.68
N SER A 225 31.67 -21.05 -6.07
CA SER A 225 31.73 -22.34 -5.39
C SER A 225 31.80 -23.51 -6.37
N ASP A 226 30.97 -23.49 -7.41
CA ASP A 226 30.86 -24.60 -8.37
C ASP A 226 32.14 -24.77 -9.22
N TYR A 227 32.88 -23.68 -9.45
CA TYR A 227 34.11 -23.68 -10.27
C TYR A 227 35.37 -23.38 -9.46
N ALA A 228 35.34 -23.49 -8.12
CA ALA A 228 36.49 -23.15 -7.25
C ALA A 228 37.81 -23.83 -7.62
N ASP A 229 37.76 -25.08 -8.06
CA ASP A 229 38.91 -25.89 -8.41
C ASP A 229 39.23 -25.89 -9.93
N ASN A 230 38.50 -25.10 -10.72
CA ASN A 230 38.69 -25.03 -12.16
C ASN A 230 39.74 -23.97 -12.53
N GLU A 231 40.88 -24.39 -13.02
CA GLU A 231 41.98 -23.50 -13.40
C GLU A 231 41.60 -22.48 -14.48
N PHE A 232 40.73 -22.86 -15.42
CA PHE A 232 40.30 -22.00 -16.51
C PHE A 232 39.26 -20.93 -16.06
N ALA A 233 38.65 -21.13 -14.91
CA ALA A 233 37.68 -20.20 -14.36
C ALA A 233 38.29 -19.15 -13.41
N LYS A 234 39.58 -19.22 -13.08
CA LYS A 234 40.22 -18.35 -12.08
C LYS A 234 39.99 -16.86 -12.33
N ASP A 235 40.25 -16.39 -13.54
CA ASP A 235 40.09 -14.96 -13.89
C ASP A 235 38.63 -14.52 -13.78
N LEU A 236 37.72 -15.39 -14.19
CA LEU A 236 36.29 -15.12 -14.12
C LEU A 236 35.78 -15.15 -12.67
N ILE A 237 36.34 -15.98 -11.81
CA ILE A 237 36.08 -15.97 -10.36
C ILE A 237 36.50 -14.65 -9.74
N GLU A 238 37.68 -14.12 -10.08
CA GLU A 238 38.15 -12.82 -9.58
C GLU A 238 37.28 -11.67 -10.11
N GLU A 239 36.86 -11.71 -11.39
CA GLU A 239 35.91 -10.76 -11.95
C GLU A 239 34.56 -10.81 -11.18
N SER A 240 34.05 -12.01 -10.91
CA SER A 240 32.81 -12.20 -10.15
C SER A 240 32.89 -11.64 -8.72
N LYS A 241 34.04 -11.78 -8.05
CA LYS A 241 34.31 -11.20 -6.73
C LYS A 241 34.26 -9.67 -6.79
N SER A 242 34.89 -9.07 -7.81
CA SER A 242 34.89 -7.61 -8.02
C SER A 242 33.46 -7.07 -8.24
N ILE A 243 32.65 -7.80 -9.03
CA ILE A 243 31.23 -7.46 -9.21
C ILE A 243 30.50 -7.53 -7.87
N VAL A 244 30.66 -8.61 -7.10
CA VAL A 244 30.03 -8.76 -5.76
C VAL A 244 30.42 -7.61 -4.84
N GLU A 245 31.68 -7.22 -4.77
CA GLU A 245 32.14 -6.09 -3.96
C GLU A 245 31.48 -4.76 -4.38
N SER A 246 31.30 -4.57 -5.69
CA SER A 246 30.69 -3.36 -6.25
C SER A 246 29.22 -3.26 -5.91
N ILE A 247 28.46 -4.36 -6.08
CA ILE A 247 27.03 -4.39 -5.75
C ILE A 247 26.78 -4.36 -4.23
N ASP A 248 27.69 -4.90 -3.41
CA ASP A 248 27.66 -4.79 -1.95
C ASP A 248 27.79 -3.34 -1.47
N LYS A 249 28.67 -2.56 -2.09
CA LYS A 249 28.80 -1.12 -1.79
C LYS A 249 27.52 -0.38 -2.07
N ILE A 250 26.85 -0.67 -3.18
CA ILE A 250 25.56 -0.05 -3.57
C ILE A 250 24.48 -0.44 -2.55
N GLU A 251 24.32 -1.73 -2.24
CA GLU A 251 23.33 -2.19 -1.26
C GLU A 251 23.54 -1.52 0.10
N ASN A 252 24.78 -1.47 0.58
CA ASN A 252 25.12 -0.89 1.89
C ASN A 252 24.91 0.63 1.97
N GLU A 253 24.92 1.36 0.86
CA GLU A 253 24.53 2.78 0.84
C GLU A 253 23.02 2.96 0.80
N LEU A 254 22.30 2.09 0.10
CA LEU A 254 20.84 2.16 0.00
C LEU A 254 20.14 1.66 1.27
N TYR A 255 20.60 0.55 1.85
CA TYR A 255 19.99 -0.13 2.99
C TYR A 255 21.01 -0.61 4.01
N GLN A 256 20.69 -0.56 5.30
CA GLN A 256 21.54 -1.08 6.37
C GLN A 256 21.39 -2.59 6.50
N THR A 257 22.35 -3.33 5.95
CA THR A 257 22.32 -4.80 5.88
C THR A 257 22.66 -5.49 7.22
N LYS A 258 23.25 -4.76 8.18
CA LYS A 258 23.64 -5.30 9.48
C LYS A 258 22.50 -5.39 10.49
N ASN A 259 21.41 -4.68 10.25
CA ASN A 259 20.26 -4.68 11.16
C ASN A 259 19.47 -5.99 11.04
N GLN A 260 19.37 -6.74 12.13
CA GLN A 260 18.61 -7.99 12.27
C GLN A 260 17.45 -7.85 13.26
N SER A 261 17.50 -6.87 14.15
CA SER A 261 16.47 -6.59 15.15
C SER A 261 16.08 -5.12 15.15
N ASN A 262 14.92 -4.80 15.71
CA ASN A 262 14.42 -3.42 15.81
C ASN A 262 15.28 -2.49 16.70
N GLN A 263 16.24 -3.01 17.45
CA GLN A 263 17.15 -2.22 18.29
C GLN A 263 18.52 -1.98 17.64
N ASP A 264 18.86 -2.72 16.58
CA ASP A 264 20.17 -2.62 15.91
C ASP A 264 20.43 -1.24 15.28
N PRO A 265 19.43 -0.46 14.83
CA PRO A 265 19.66 0.91 14.36
C PRO A 265 20.32 1.85 15.36
N LEU A 266 20.30 1.52 16.66
CA LEU A 266 21.07 2.24 17.69
C LEU A 266 22.58 2.03 17.56
N ASN A 267 23.01 0.91 16.98
CA ASN A 267 24.43 0.56 16.76
C ASN A 267 24.83 0.76 15.29
N TYR A 268 23.92 0.50 14.37
CA TYR A 268 24.17 0.57 12.93
C TYR A 268 23.19 1.59 12.32
N GLY A 269 23.66 2.80 12.08
CA GLY A 269 22.83 3.90 11.58
C GLY A 269 22.07 3.54 10.30
N VAL A 270 20.89 4.09 10.17
CA VAL A 270 20.01 3.91 9.01
C VAL A 270 20.63 4.49 7.73
N LYS A 271 20.18 3.98 6.58
CA LYS A 271 20.68 4.34 5.26
C LYS A 271 19.62 5.07 4.42
N LEU A 272 19.92 5.32 3.14
CA LEU A 272 19.17 6.26 2.29
C LEU A 272 17.68 5.95 2.20
N THR A 273 17.28 4.68 1.96
CA THR A 273 15.86 4.34 1.84
C THR A 273 15.10 4.56 3.16
N ASN A 274 15.72 4.25 4.30
CA ASN A 274 15.10 4.51 5.59
C ASN A 274 14.99 6.02 5.87
N ASN A 275 15.98 6.82 5.47
CA ASN A 275 15.91 8.29 5.64
C ASN A 275 14.78 8.90 4.80
N LEU A 276 14.56 8.44 3.58
CA LEU A 276 13.39 8.83 2.78
C LEU A 276 12.08 8.42 3.46
N GLY A 277 12.02 7.22 4.02
CA GLY A 277 10.85 6.76 4.78
C GLY A 277 10.61 7.58 6.06
N ASN A 278 11.66 8.12 6.69
CA ASN A 278 11.51 9.03 7.83
C ASN A 278 10.86 10.35 7.43
N LEU A 279 11.19 10.90 6.26
CA LEU A 279 10.48 12.06 5.72
C LEU A 279 8.99 11.76 5.49
N ASN A 280 8.67 10.60 4.88
CA ASN A 280 7.28 10.17 4.70
C ASN A 280 6.53 10.08 6.02
N SER A 281 7.20 9.68 7.10
CA SER A 281 6.55 9.53 8.40
C SER A 281 5.99 10.84 8.96
N ALA A 282 6.52 12.00 8.56
CA ALA A 282 6.00 13.32 8.94
C ALA A 282 4.61 13.60 8.34
N PHE A 283 4.27 12.92 7.24
CA PHE A 283 3.01 13.12 6.51
C PHE A 283 1.98 11.99 6.74
N ARG A 284 2.09 11.26 7.85
CA ARG A 284 1.12 10.19 8.20
C ARG A 284 -0.27 10.72 8.52
N GLY A 285 -0.36 11.97 8.98
CA GLY A 285 -1.60 12.62 9.34
C GLY A 285 -1.56 14.12 9.05
N GLY A 286 -2.73 14.74 9.11
CA GLY A 286 -2.91 16.14 8.78
C GLY A 286 -2.94 16.44 7.29
N ASP A 287 -3.20 17.69 6.96
CA ASP A 287 -3.43 18.15 5.59
C ASP A 287 -2.45 19.29 5.18
N PHE A 288 -1.35 19.44 5.89
CA PHE A 288 -0.35 20.47 5.58
C PHE A 288 0.63 19.98 4.52
N GLY A 289 1.05 20.92 3.66
CA GLY A 289 2.07 20.66 2.65
C GLY A 289 3.47 20.55 3.26
N PRO A 290 4.44 20.01 2.48
CA PRO A 290 5.84 19.97 2.89
C PRO A 290 6.42 21.38 3.02
N THR A 291 7.28 21.57 4.00
CA THR A 291 8.05 22.81 4.14
C THR A 291 9.15 22.89 3.07
N VAL A 292 9.73 24.08 2.90
CA VAL A 292 10.88 24.26 2.00
C VAL A 292 12.05 23.36 2.40
N GLN A 293 12.26 23.15 3.70
CA GLN A 293 13.30 22.28 4.24
C GLN A 293 13.02 20.81 3.94
N ASP A 294 11.77 20.36 4.06
CA ASP A 294 11.40 18.98 3.70
C ASP A 294 11.69 18.70 2.23
N VAL A 295 11.34 19.64 1.34
CA VAL A 295 11.60 19.54 -0.11
C VAL A 295 13.09 19.50 -0.39
N GLN A 296 13.88 20.35 0.25
CA GLN A 296 15.33 20.39 0.07
C GLN A 296 15.97 19.05 0.50
N VAL A 297 15.67 18.58 1.70
CA VAL A 297 16.21 17.30 2.23
C VAL A 297 15.76 16.13 1.36
N LYS A 298 14.49 16.11 0.92
CA LYS A 298 13.99 15.08 -0.02
C LYS A 298 14.84 15.05 -1.29
N ASN A 299 15.06 16.20 -1.91
CA ASN A 299 15.81 16.30 -3.17
C ASN A 299 17.26 15.82 -3.00
N GLU A 300 17.93 16.21 -1.91
CA GLU A 300 19.29 15.76 -1.59
C GLU A 300 19.37 14.23 -1.38
N LEU A 301 18.37 13.64 -0.70
CA LEU A 301 18.32 12.19 -0.49
C LEU A 301 18.01 11.45 -1.80
N ILE A 302 17.10 11.95 -2.61
CA ILE A 302 16.76 11.38 -3.92
C ILE A 302 17.99 11.40 -4.83
N GLU A 303 18.74 12.49 -4.88
CA GLU A 303 19.98 12.59 -5.65
C GLU A 303 20.99 11.50 -5.21
N LYS A 304 21.21 11.35 -3.91
CA LYS A 304 22.10 10.31 -3.37
C LYS A 304 21.64 8.90 -3.73
N VAL A 305 20.34 8.63 -3.73
CA VAL A 305 19.79 7.34 -4.19
C VAL A 305 20.02 7.14 -5.67
N ASN A 306 19.75 8.16 -6.50
CA ASN A 306 19.93 8.08 -7.95
C ASN A 306 21.40 7.80 -8.33
N VAL A 307 22.36 8.41 -7.63
CA VAL A 307 23.79 8.09 -7.82
C VAL A 307 24.09 6.60 -7.60
N GLN A 308 23.43 5.94 -6.64
CA GLN A 308 23.62 4.51 -6.43
C GLN A 308 22.90 3.67 -7.50
N LEU A 309 21.70 4.11 -7.93
CA LEU A 309 20.98 3.45 -9.01
C LEU A 309 21.74 3.54 -10.35
N GLU A 310 22.35 4.67 -10.68
CA GLU A 310 23.19 4.83 -11.87
C GLU A 310 24.41 3.86 -11.86
N LYS A 311 25.05 3.69 -10.70
CA LYS A 311 26.14 2.70 -10.54
C LYS A 311 25.61 1.26 -10.75
N TYR A 312 24.44 0.96 -10.19
CA TYR A 312 23.78 -0.32 -10.37
C TYR A 312 23.46 -0.57 -11.85
N ASP A 313 22.83 0.40 -12.51
CA ASP A 313 22.46 0.29 -13.92
C ASP A 313 23.68 0.07 -14.82
N LYS A 314 24.81 0.69 -14.50
CA LYS A 314 26.07 0.46 -15.22
C LYS A 314 26.58 -0.98 -15.05
N ILE A 315 26.49 -1.54 -13.85
CA ILE A 315 26.87 -2.94 -13.63
C ILE A 315 25.97 -3.89 -14.45
N ILE A 316 24.67 -3.61 -14.48
CA ILE A 316 23.70 -4.40 -15.28
C ILE A 316 23.92 -4.27 -16.78
N SER A 317 24.26 -3.06 -17.28
CA SER A 317 24.45 -2.83 -18.71
C SER A 317 25.81 -3.29 -19.25
N ASP A 318 26.85 -3.24 -18.42
CA ASP A 318 28.23 -3.43 -18.87
C ASP A 318 28.86 -4.69 -18.24
N ASP A 319 28.97 -4.74 -16.90
CA ASP A 319 29.77 -5.77 -16.22
C ASP A 319 29.11 -7.14 -16.32
N ILE A 320 27.81 -7.27 -16.08
CA ILE A 320 27.09 -8.55 -16.16
C ILE A 320 27.06 -9.14 -17.58
N PRO A 321 26.78 -8.39 -18.66
CA PRO A 321 26.88 -8.90 -20.03
C PRO A 321 28.30 -9.33 -20.40
N ASN A 322 29.33 -8.59 -19.97
CA ASN A 322 30.74 -8.95 -20.21
C ASN A 322 31.09 -10.26 -19.49
N PHE A 323 30.76 -10.37 -18.22
CA PHE A 323 30.92 -11.60 -17.43
C PHE A 323 30.23 -12.79 -18.11
N ASN A 324 28.95 -12.65 -18.50
CA ASN A 324 28.21 -13.71 -19.18
C ASN A 324 28.84 -14.10 -20.53
N SER A 325 29.36 -13.12 -21.28
CA SER A 325 30.07 -13.38 -22.54
C SER A 325 31.39 -14.16 -22.31
N SER A 326 32.13 -13.80 -21.27
CA SER A 326 33.36 -14.51 -20.90
C SER A 326 33.08 -15.93 -20.39
N PHE A 327 32.03 -16.10 -19.60
CA PHE A 327 31.57 -17.41 -19.13
C PHE A 327 31.22 -18.35 -20.30
N LYS A 328 30.46 -17.85 -21.30
CA LYS A 328 30.11 -18.64 -22.49
C LYS A 328 31.34 -19.08 -23.31
N LYS A 329 32.42 -18.28 -23.36
CA LYS A 329 33.63 -18.59 -24.10
C LYS A 329 34.48 -19.69 -23.46
N LEU A 330 34.31 -19.91 -22.16
CA LEU A 330 35.06 -20.93 -21.45
C LEU A 330 34.56 -22.35 -21.70
N GLU A 331 33.45 -22.53 -22.47
CA GLU A 331 32.84 -23.85 -22.79
C GLU A 331 32.77 -24.77 -21.54
N LEU A 332 32.49 -24.16 -20.39
CA LEU A 332 32.38 -24.90 -19.13
C LEU A 332 31.13 -25.80 -19.20
N ASP A 333 31.34 -27.10 -18.95
CA ASP A 333 30.24 -28.06 -18.93
C ASP A 333 29.20 -27.67 -17.88
N TYR A 334 27.94 -27.69 -18.30
CA TYR A 334 26.84 -27.56 -17.35
C TYR A 334 26.85 -28.79 -16.44
N ILE A 335 27.14 -28.61 -15.17
CA ILE A 335 26.90 -29.64 -14.17
C ILE A 335 25.38 -29.79 -14.03
N ASN A 336 24.85 -30.94 -14.44
CA ASN A 336 23.45 -31.32 -14.33
C ASN A 336 23.02 -31.52 -12.87
#